data_527765bd16469be468126ea627bd2337
#
_entry.id   527765bd16469be468126ea627bd2337
#
_cell.length_a   1.000
_cell.length_b   1.000
_cell.length_c   1.000
_cell.angle_alpha   90.00
_cell.angle_beta   90.00
_cell.angle_gamma   90.00
#
_symmetry.space_group_name_H-M   'P 1'
#
loop_
_entity.id
_entity.type
_entity.pdbx_description
1 polymer ?
#
loop_
_entity_poly.entity_id
_entity_poly.type
_entity_poly.pdbx_seq_one_letter_code
_entity_poly.pdbx_strand_id
1 'polypeptide(L)'
;MRVPILAAVLGVVAFAAHAFEIEDQTLFPADGPNTLRVISTADIDLFAPLVRSFQTVNPGVAVDYVTASSSQVMAAISDGAAFDVAISSAMDLQTKLANDGFALGHTSDQTEALPDFGTWRDQVFAFTQESAAIVISPSAFADLPIPETRQDLIAILRAHPDRFAGRVGTYDVRSSGLGYLFATQDARSSDTYWRLTEVMGSLGAQLYCCSSDMIEDVSTGRIAVAYNVLGSYAAARVELGETIRIIEPSDFTTLMLRSALIPVSAARPDLGGRFIDYLIAAGWNGGESGNDPFPPIDPDAFPGDNALRPIRLGPGLLVFLDRLKRQQFLEEWENAILQ
;
A
#
# COMPACT_ATOMS: atom_id res chain seq x y z
N MET A 1 21.83 31.13 -63.52
CA MET A 1 22.08 31.11 -62.07
C MET A 1 21.02 30.26 -61.40
N ARG A 2 21.37 29.07 -60.92
CA ARG A 2 20.46 28.15 -60.18
C ARG A 2 20.82 28.21 -58.68
N VAL A 3 19.92 28.68 -57.86
CA VAL A 3 20.08 28.74 -56.40
C VAL A 3 19.60 27.38 -55.81
N PRO A 4 20.40 26.67 -55.02
CA PRO A 4 19.94 25.46 -54.34
C PRO A 4 19.17 25.84 -53.09
N ILE A 5 17.95 25.33 -52.95
CA ILE A 5 17.13 25.40 -51.74
C ILE A 5 17.64 24.32 -50.81
N LEU A 6 18.20 24.74 -49.66
CA LEU A 6 18.62 23.87 -48.58
C LEU A 6 17.38 23.58 -47.69
N ALA A 7 16.87 22.38 -47.77
CA ALA A 7 15.79 21.93 -46.89
C ALA A 7 16.40 21.48 -45.52
N ALA A 8 16.13 22.24 -44.48
CA ALA A 8 16.47 21.86 -43.11
C ALA A 8 15.44 20.84 -42.60
N VAL A 9 15.87 19.61 -42.40
CA VAL A 9 15.07 18.59 -41.72
C VAL A 9 15.21 18.81 -40.21
N LEU A 10 14.17 19.39 -39.58
CA LEU A 10 14.06 19.37 -38.11
C LEU A 10 13.66 17.93 -37.67
N GLY A 11 14.63 17.23 -37.11
CA GLY A 11 14.35 15.97 -36.38
C GLY A 11 13.63 16.26 -35.07
N VAL A 12 12.36 15.94 -35.01
CA VAL A 12 11.62 15.90 -33.74
C VAL A 12 12.09 14.65 -32.98
N VAL A 13 12.94 14.84 -31.97
CA VAL A 13 13.27 13.80 -31.01
C VAL A 13 12.04 13.67 -30.12
N ALA A 14 11.18 12.68 -30.38
CA ALA A 14 10.13 12.28 -29.48
C ALA A 14 10.81 11.59 -28.28
N PHE A 15 10.90 12.31 -27.16
CA PHE A 15 11.14 11.66 -25.87
C PHE A 15 9.92 10.77 -25.60
N ALA A 16 10.12 9.47 -25.59
CA ALA A 16 9.14 8.54 -25.04
C ALA A 16 9.03 8.85 -23.53
N ALA A 17 8.08 9.68 -23.15
CA ALA A 17 7.67 9.77 -21.76
C ALA A 17 7.14 8.38 -21.40
N HIS A 18 7.80 7.64 -20.53
CA HIS A 18 7.25 6.48 -19.89
C HIS A 18 6.15 7.02 -18.98
N ALA A 19 4.92 7.01 -19.47
CA ALA A 19 3.76 7.38 -18.68
C ALA A 19 3.50 6.21 -17.71
N PHE A 20 3.68 6.45 -16.41
CA PHE A 20 3.19 5.54 -15.38
C PHE A 20 1.66 5.49 -15.43
N GLU A 21 1.08 4.37 -15.04
CA GLU A 21 -0.37 4.17 -15.08
C GLU A 21 -1.01 4.84 -13.86
N ILE A 22 -1.99 5.70 -14.12
CA ILE A 22 -2.82 6.38 -13.12
C ILE A 22 -4.13 5.61 -13.00
N GLU A 23 -4.52 5.25 -11.77
CA GLU A 23 -5.80 4.59 -11.48
C GLU A 23 -6.92 5.63 -11.36
N ASP A 24 -6.65 6.74 -10.64
CA ASP A 24 -7.60 7.84 -10.46
C ASP A 24 -6.88 9.16 -10.16
N GLN A 25 -7.56 10.29 -10.36
CA GLN A 25 -7.03 11.62 -10.07
C GLN A 25 -8.15 12.58 -9.68
N THR A 26 -7.95 13.32 -8.58
CA THR A 26 -8.88 14.36 -8.13
C THR A 26 -8.13 15.62 -7.72
N LEU A 27 -8.59 16.76 -8.25
CA LEU A 27 -8.17 18.07 -7.78
C LEU A 27 -9.10 18.55 -6.65
N PHE A 28 -8.53 18.78 -5.47
CA PHE A 28 -9.18 19.48 -4.36
C PHE A 28 -8.83 20.96 -4.47
N PRO A 29 -9.78 21.82 -4.95
CA PRO A 29 -9.46 23.22 -5.26
C PRO A 29 -9.27 24.06 -4.00
N ALA A 30 -8.57 25.18 -4.15
CA ALA A 30 -8.45 26.25 -3.15
C ALA A 30 -8.27 27.61 -3.86
N ASP A 31 -8.55 28.70 -3.14
CA ASP A 31 -8.50 30.06 -3.73
C ASP A 31 -7.09 30.63 -3.85
N GLY A 32 -6.05 29.92 -3.38
CA GLY A 32 -4.65 30.35 -3.42
C GLY A 32 -3.89 29.88 -4.67
N PRO A 33 -2.69 30.45 -4.91
CA PRO A 33 -1.88 30.12 -6.09
C PRO A 33 -1.07 28.83 -5.95
N ASN A 34 -1.15 28.16 -4.80
CA ASN A 34 -0.30 27.01 -4.49
C ASN A 34 -1.05 25.70 -4.73
N THR A 35 -0.43 24.80 -5.45
CA THR A 35 -0.93 23.43 -5.61
C THR A 35 0.11 22.45 -5.07
N LEU A 36 -0.29 21.58 -4.16
CA LEU A 36 0.46 20.42 -3.71
C LEU A 36 0.11 19.23 -4.61
N ARG A 37 1.09 18.59 -5.21
CA ARG A 37 0.90 17.39 -6.03
C ARG A 37 1.27 16.14 -5.24
N VAL A 38 0.30 15.26 -5.03
CA VAL A 38 0.46 14.03 -4.26
C VAL A 38 0.24 12.82 -5.16
N ILE A 39 1.13 11.84 -5.12
CA ILE A 39 0.90 10.50 -5.67
C ILE A 39 0.80 9.50 -4.53
N SER A 40 -0.19 8.62 -4.57
CA SER A 40 -0.50 7.74 -3.43
C SER A 40 -1.03 6.39 -3.88
N THR A 41 -0.83 5.38 -3.03
CA THR A 41 -1.49 4.08 -3.14
C THR A 41 -2.81 4.01 -2.36
N ALA A 42 -3.24 5.11 -1.72
CA ALA A 42 -4.51 5.15 -1.02
C ALA A 42 -5.60 5.70 -1.93
N ASP A 43 -6.74 4.99 -1.97
CA ASP A 43 -7.90 5.37 -2.76
C ASP A 43 -8.39 6.76 -2.37
N ILE A 44 -8.79 7.55 -3.37
CA ILE A 44 -9.19 8.96 -3.18
C ILE A 44 -10.33 9.08 -2.17
N ASP A 45 -11.33 8.22 -2.24
CA ASP A 45 -12.48 8.26 -1.34
C ASP A 45 -12.10 8.09 0.14
N LEU A 46 -11.11 7.23 0.41
CA LEU A 46 -10.59 7.02 1.76
C LEU A 46 -9.67 8.16 2.20
N PHE A 47 -8.91 8.77 1.27
CA PHE A 47 -7.93 9.79 1.61
C PHE A 47 -8.50 11.22 1.61
N ALA A 48 -9.63 11.44 0.93
CA ALA A 48 -10.26 12.76 0.81
C ALA A 48 -10.55 13.47 2.15
N PRO A 49 -10.99 12.79 3.24
CA PRO A 49 -11.16 13.43 4.54
C PRO A 49 -9.87 14.08 5.06
N LEU A 50 -8.71 13.37 4.95
CA LEU A 50 -7.41 13.91 5.36
C LEU A 50 -6.99 15.13 4.53
N VAL A 51 -7.19 15.08 3.20
CA VAL A 51 -6.89 16.21 2.32
C VAL A 51 -7.73 17.44 2.69
N ARG A 52 -9.04 17.25 2.87
CA ARG A 52 -9.95 18.35 3.25
C ARG A 52 -9.61 18.92 4.62
N SER A 53 -9.25 18.06 5.57
CA SER A 53 -8.83 18.48 6.89
C SER A 53 -7.51 19.27 6.83
N PHE A 54 -6.53 18.83 6.02
CA PHE A 54 -5.32 19.61 5.74
C PHE A 54 -5.64 21.00 5.17
N GLN A 55 -6.60 21.08 4.23
CA GLN A 55 -7.02 22.36 3.63
C GLN A 55 -7.69 23.31 4.63
N THR A 56 -8.33 22.80 5.71
CA THR A 56 -8.92 23.70 6.73
C THR A 56 -7.86 24.53 7.44
N VAL A 57 -6.66 23.98 7.66
CA VAL A 57 -5.53 24.68 8.28
C VAL A 57 -4.56 25.27 7.24
N ASN A 58 -4.77 24.98 5.96
CA ASN A 58 -4.02 25.51 4.81
C ASN A 58 -4.96 25.97 3.69
N PRO A 59 -5.86 26.94 3.92
CA PRO A 59 -6.99 27.25 3.01
C PRO A 59 -6.57 27.76 1.62
N GLY A 60 -5.32 28.20 1.45
CA GLY A 60 -4.79 28.65 0.16
C GLY A 60 -4.05 27.59 -0.64
N VAL A 61 -4.12 26.30 -0.24
CA VAL A 61 -3.39 25.21 -0.91
C VAL A 61 -4.39 24.25 -1.57
N ALA A 62 -4.38 24.22 -2.91
CA ALA A 62 -5.05 23.18 -3.68
C ALA A 62 -4.23 21.88 -3.59
N VAL A 63 -4.90 20.72 -3.67
CA VAL A 63 -4.23 19.41 -3.69
C VAL A 63 -4.63 18.66 -4.95
N ASP A 64 -3.65 18.36 -5.79
CA ASP A 64 -3.77 17.48 -6.95
C ASP A 64 -3.36 16.06 -6.51
N TYR A 65 -4.35 15.22 -6.22
CA TYR A 65 -4.16 13.89 -5.67
C TYR A 65 -4.34 12.84 -6.76
N VAL A 66 -3.30 12.03 -6.95
CA VAL A 66 -3.23 10.96 -7.96
C VAL A 66 -3.11 9.61 -7.26
N THR A 67 -3.97 8.66 -7.62
CA THR A 67 -3.89 7.27 -7.16
C THR A 67 -3.21 6.40 -8.21
N ALA A 68 -2.28 5.58 -7.76
CA ALA A 68 -1.58 4.61 -8.59
C ALA A 68 -1.14 3.40 -7.75
N SER A 69 -0.88 2.26 -8.39
CA SER A 69 -0.35 1.08 -7.70
C SER A 69 1.04 1.38 -7.10
N SER A 70 1.45 0.61 -6.10
CA SER A 70 2.74 0.82 -5.42
C SER A 70 3.95 0.70 -6.34
N SER A 71 3.88 -0.15 -7.37
CA SER A 71 4.91 -0.26 -8.40
C SER A 71 4.93 0.96 -9.32
N GLN A 72 3.75 1.53 -9.65
CA GLN A 72 3.63 2.73 -10.47
C GLN A 72 4.08 3.99 -9.71
N VAL A 73 3.76 4.09 -8.39
CA VAL A 73 4.30 5.16 -7.53
C VAL A 73 5.82 5.12 -7.55
N MET A 74 6.43 3.93 -7.36
CA MET A 74 7.88 3.79 -7.40
C MET A 74 8.46 4.18 -8.76
N ALA A 75 7.85 3.71 -9.87
CA ALA A 75 8.28 4.04 -11.22
C ALA A 75 8.21 5.56 -11.47
N ALA A 76 7.07 6.19 -11.17
CA ALA A 76 6.87 7.63 -11.35
C ALA A 76 7.96 8.46 -10.63
N ILE A 77 8.27 8.12 -9.38
CA ILE A 77 9.28 8.86 -8.60
C ILE A 77 10.69 8.58 -9.14
N SER A 78 11.01 7.33 -9.48
CA SER A 78 12.33 6.98 -10.06
C SER A 78 12.58 7.63 -11.42
N ASP A 79 11.52 7.83 -12.22
CA ASP A 79 11.57 8.49 -13.53
C ASP A 79 11.54 10.03 -13.42
N GLY A 80 11.45 10.57 -12.20
CA GLY A 80 11.53 12.00 -11.93
C GLY A 80 10.23 12.76 -12.19
N ALA A 81 9.07 12.11 -12.11
CA ALA A 81 7.77 12.79 -12.18
C ALA A 81 7.66 13.83 -11.06
N ALA A 82 7.13 15.01 -11.40
CA ALA A 82 7.09 16.17 -10.51
C ALA A 82 5.91 16.05 -9.51
N PHE A 83 6.06 15.22 -8.50
CA PHE A 83 5.19 15.17 -7.32
C PHE A 83 5.89 15.78 -6.12
N ASP A 84 5.13 16.40 -5.21
CA ASP A 84 5.65 17.02 -3.99
C ASP A 84 5.67 16.05 -2.81
N VAL A 85 4.76 15.06 -2.83
CA VAL A 85 4.71 13.97 -1.85
C VAL A 85 4.37 12.66 -2.54
N ALA A 86 5.06 11.59 -2.15
CA ALA A 86 4.73 10.22 -2.53
C ALA A 86 4.36 9.41 -1.28
N ILE A 87 3.16 8.81 -1.32
CA ILE A 87 2.58 8.01 -0.23
C ILE A 87 2.45 6.56 -0.69
N SER A 88 2.87 5.61 0.14
CA SER A 88 2.69 4.19 -0.19
C SER A 88 2.53 3.31 1.05
N SER A 89 1.74 2.25 0.90
CA SER A 89 1.67 1.11 1.82
C SER A 89 2.83 0.12 1.62
N ALA A 90 3.51 0.12 0.46
CA ALA A 90 4.70 -0.69 0.21
C ALA A 90 5.94 -0.02 0.82
N MET A 91 6.13 -0.22 2.13
CA MET A 91 7.23 0.38 2.92
C MET A 91 8.61 0.06 2.37
N ASP A 92 8.80 -1.13 1.82
CA ASP A 92 10.05 -1.58 1.21
C ASP A 92 10.40 -0.75 -0.04
N LEU A 93 9.42 -0.45 -0.89
CA LEU A 93 9.60 0.39 -2.07
C LEU A 93 9.89 1.85 -1.68
N GLN A 94 9.21 2.38 -0.66
CA GLN A 94 9.50 3.72 -0.10
C GLN A 94 10.93 3.77 0.48
N THR A 95 11.30 2.76 1.26
CA THR A 95 12.67 2.64 1.81
C THR A 95 13.70 2.55 0.68
N LYS A 96 13.38 1.82 -0.42
CA LYS A 96 14.26 1.73 -1.59
C LYS A 96 14.42 3.07 -2.30
N LEU A 97 13.34 3.80 -2.54
CA LEU A 97 13.41 5.14 -3.14
C LEU A 97 14.34 6.06 -2.34
N ALA A 98 14.20 6.09 -1.02
CA ALA A 98 15.08 6.89 -0.17
C ALA A 98 16.53 6.37 -0.18
N ASN A 99 16.74 5.04 -0.18
CA ASN A 99 18.10 4.45 -0.24
C ASN A 99 18.80 4.78 -1.56
N ASP A 100 18.08 4.81 -2.65
CA ASP A 100 18.60 5.04 -4.00
C ASP A 100 18.73 6.55 -4.31
N GLY A 101 18.41 7.43 -3.35
CA GLY A 101 18.61 8.87 -3.45
C GLY A 101 17.47 9.64 -4.13
N PHE A 102 16.27 9.06 -4.21
CA PHE A 102 15.09 9.70 -4.80
C PHE A 102 14.25 10.50 -3.80
N ALA A 103 14.63 10.55 -2.52
CA ALA A 103 13.92 11.29 -1.48
C ALA A 103 14.77 12.42 -0.88
N LEU A 104 14.13 13.55 -0.60
CA LEU A 104 14.70 14.67 0.17
C LEU A 104 14.56 14.39 1.66
N GLY A 105 15.50 14.93 2.45
CA GLY A 105 15.36 14.99 3.90
C GLY A 105 14.36 16.06 4.32
N HIS A 106 13.61 15.79 5.39
CA HIS A 106 12.71 16.75 6.03
C HIS A 106 12.85 16.65 7.55
N THR A 107 13.08 17.77 8.22
CA THR A 107 13.22 17.85 9.67
C THR A 107 12.29 18.91 10.22
N SER A 108 11.50 18.55 11.22
CA SER A 108 10.55 19.39 11.93
C SER A 108 10.31 18.86 13.35
N ASP A 109 9.65 19.60 14.20
CA ASP A 109 9.25 19.14 15.54
C ASP A 109 8.42 17.83 15.45
N GLN A 110 7.61 17.65 14.40
CA GLN A 110 6.81 16.45 14.19
C GLN A 110 7.68 15.24 13.82
N THR A 111 8.63 15.41 12.90
CA THR A 111 9.51 14.31 12.46
C THR A 111 10.51 13.91 13.55
N GLU A 112 11.01 14.86 14.35
CA GLU A 112 11.91 14.59 15.48
C GLU A 112 11.23 13.86 16.64
N ALA A 113 9.90 13.99 16.76
CA ALA A 113 9.13 13.27 17.77
C ALA A 113 8.83 11.81 17.39
N LEU A 114 9.09 11.40 16.14
CA LEU A 114 8.85 10.03 15.70
C LEU A 114 9.84 9.05 16.34
N PRO A 115 9.37 7.87 16.77
CA PRO A 115 10.28 6.80 17.19
C PRO A 115 11.03 6.21 15.99
N ASP A 116 12.19 5.58 16.26
CA ASP A 116 13.07 4.99 15.23
C ASP A 116 12.39 4.04 14.26
N PHE A 117 11.30 3.38 14.65
CA PHE A 117 10.56 2.48 13.77
C PHE A 117 9.62 3.20 12.80
N GLY A 118 9.26 4.45 13.10
CA GLY A 118 8.33 5.28 12.33
C GLY A 118 9.01 6.22 11.33
N THR A 119 10.33 6.28 11.32
CA THR A 119 11.09 7.10 10.38
C THR A 119 12.33 6.37 9.85
N TRP A 120 12.84 6.79 8.70
CA TRP A 120 14.10 6.28 8.18
C TRP A 120 14.88 7.35 7.44
N ARG A 121 16.09 7.67 7.94
CA ARG A 121 17.04 8.66 7.39
C ARG A 121 16.47 10.09 7.26
N ASP A 122 15.48 10.47 8.05
CA ASP A 122 14.75 11.72 7.90
C ASP A 122 14.18 11.94 6.47
N GLN A 123 13.88 10.86 5.77
CA GLN A 123 13.41 10.84 4.38
C GLN A 123 12.10 10.09 4.19
N VAL A 124 11.82 9.08 5.02
CA VAL A 124 10.57 8.30 4.98
C VAL A 124 9.91 8.38 6.35
N PHE A 125 8.62 8.71 6.36
CA PHE A 125 7.87 9.00 7.59
C PHE A 125 6.56 8.21 7.60
N ALA A 126 6.36 7.41 8.65
CA ALA A 126 5.13 6.68 8.88
C ALA A 126 4.06 7.56 9.50
N PHE A 127 2.79 7.39 9.09
CA PHE A 127 1.68 8.17 9.63
C PHE A 127 0.41 7.35 9.89
N THR A 128 0.30 6.10 9.44
CA THR A 128 -0.79 5.18 9.82
C THR A 128 -0.25 3.77 10.04
N GLN A 129 -1.02 2.96 10.78
CA GLN A 129 -0.73 1.55 11.03
C GLN A 129 -1.91 0.70 10.57
N GLU A 130 -1.65 -0.29 9.73
CA GLU A 130 -2.70 -1.11 9.14
C GLU A 130 -2.37 -2.60 9.23
N SER A 131 -3.37 -3.42 9.61
CA SER A 131 -3.21 -4.87 9.71
C SER A 131 -3.42 -5.57 8.36
N ALA A 132 -2.67 -6.64 8.14
CA ALA A 132 -2.94 -7.61 7.09
C ALA A 132 -3.99 -8.61 7.63
N ALA A 133 -5.23 -8.44 7.18
CA ALA A 133 -6.37 -9.22 7.64
C ALA A 133 -6.78 -10.31 6.62
N ILE A 134 -7.55 -11.28 7.10
CA ILE A 134 -8.33 -12.18 6.27
C ILE A 134 -9.76 -11.64 6.23
N VAL A 135 -10.34 -11.48 5.04
CA VAL A 135 -11.73 -11.09 4.88
C VAL A 135 -12.50 -12.26 4.29
N ILE A 136 -13.60 -12.64 4.93
CA ILE A 136 -14.43 -13.77 4.49
C ILE A 136 -15.88 -13.34 4.22
N SER A 137 -16.55 -14.09 3.34
CA SER A 137 -17.99 -14.00 3.16
C SER A 137 -18.70 -14.88 4.22
N PRO A 138 -19.47 -14.30 5.17
CA PRO A 138 -20.17 -15.09 6.18
C PRO A 138 -21.07 -16.17 5.60
N SER A 139 -21.70 -15.90 4.44
CA SER A 139 -22.57 -16.88 3.77
C SER A 139 -21.79 -18.12 3.28
N ALA A 140 -20.54 -17.96 2.89
CA ALA A 140 -19.68 -19.07 2.50
C ALA A 140 -19.22 -19.93 3.69
N PHE A 141 -19.35 -19.42 4.92
CA PHE A 141 -18.97 -20.09 6.17
C PHE A 141 -20.17 -20.40 7.08
N ALA A 142 -21.41 -20.33 6.58
CA ALA A 142 -22.61 -20.40 7.42
C ALA A 142 -22.68 -21.68 8.30
N ASP A 143 -22.15 -22.78 7.83
CA ASP A 143 -22.11 -24.09 8.50
C ASP A 143 -20.68 -24.57 8.82
N LEU A 144 -19.71 -23.67 8.73
CA LEU A 144 -18.31 -23.93 9.00
C LEU A 144 -17.81 -23.07 10.18
N PRO A 145 -16.80 -23.52 10.90
CA PRO A 145 -16.14 -22.67 11.89
C PRO A 145 -15.48 -21.48 11.21
N ILE A 146 -15.44 -20.35 11.91
CA ILE A 146 -14.68 -19.19 11.46
C ILE A 146 -13.20 -19.43 11.76
N PRO A 147 -12.28 -19.33 10.78
CA PRO A 147 -10.86 -19.53 11.04
C PRO A 147 -10.30 -18.41 11.94
N GLU A 148 -9.56 -18.76 12.97
CA GLU A 148 -8.87 -17.82 13.85
C GLU A 148 -7.37 -17.74 13.53
N THR A 149 -6.85 -18.77 12.86
CA THR A 149 -5.44 -18.88 12.45
C THR A 149 -5.33 -19.25 10.98
N ARG A 150 -4.13 -19.07 10.40
CA ARG A 150 -3.84 -19.56 9.05
C ARG A 150 -3.96 -21.08 8.94
N GLN A 151 -3.63 -21.80 10.03
CA GLN A 151 -3.75 -23.24 10.07
C GLN A 151 -5.24 -23.71 10.04
N ASP A 152 -6.13 -22.98 10.71
CA ASP A 152 -7.57 -23.24 10.61
C ASP A 152 -8.09 -23.00 9.20
N LEU A 153 -7.67 -21.89 8.59
CA LEU A 153 -8.02 -21.60 7.20
C LEU A 153 -7.57 -22.72 6.26
N ILE A 154 -6.32 -23.18 6.37
CA ILE A 154 -5.80 -24.32 5.60
C ILE A 154 -6.66 -25.57 5.79
N ALA A 155 -7.03 -25.89 7.04
CA ALA A 155 -7.83 -27.07 7.36
C ALA A 155 -9.23 -26.99 6.71
N ILE A 156 -9.88 -25.83 6.80
CA ILE A 156 -11.21 -25.60 6.21
C ILE A 156 -11.14 -25.68 4.67
N LEU A 157 -10.17 -25.01 4.05
CA LEU A 157 -10.02 -25.00 2.59
C LEU A 157 -9.80 -26.39 2.04
N ARG A 158 -8.95 -27.21 2.72
CA ARG A 158 -8.68 -28.61 2.32
C ARG A 158 -9.87 -29.54 2.53
N ALA A 159 -10.67 -29.31 3.56
CA ALA A 159 -11.84 -30.14 3.86
C ALA A 159 -13.02 -29.86 2.89
N HIS A 160 -13.05 -28.69 2.26
CA HIS A 160 -14.19 -28.26 1.44
C HIS A 160 -13.74 -27.70 0.07
N PRO A 161 -12.90 -28.42 -0.72
CA PRO A 161 -12.33 -27.88 -1.94
C PRO A 161 -13.40 -27.44 -2.96
N ASP A 162 -14.49 -28.15 -3.10
CA ASP A 162 -15.58 -27.83 -4.04
C ASP A 162 -16.27 -26.49 -3.70
N ARG A 163 -16.30 -26.09 -2.42
CA ARG A 163 -16.87 -24.83 -1.96
C ARG A 163 -15.98 -23.64 -2.27
N PHE A 164 -14.66 -23.84 -2.21
CA PHE A 164 -13.67 -22.78 -2.30
C PHE A 164 -12.90 -22.73 -3.64
N ALA A 165 -13.11 -23.71 -4.54
CA ALA A 165 -12.46 -23.71 -5.87
C ALA A 165 -12.79 -22.42 -6.64
N GLY A 166 -11.76 -21.68 -7.08
CA GLY A 166 -11.87 -20.39 -7.74
C GLY A 166 -12.41 -19.25 -6.87
N ARG A 167 -12.55 -19.45 -5.56
CA ARG A 167 -13.19 -18.49 -4.64
C ARG A 167 -12.29 -18.02 -3.50
N VAL A 168 -10.99 -18.17 -3.64
CA VAL A 168 -10.00 -17.61 -2.73
C VAL A 168 -9.22 -16.54 -3.47
N GLY A 169 -9.11 -15.34 -2.91
CA GLY A 169 -8.36 -14.21 -3.46
C GLY A 169 -7.14 -13.87 -2.64
N THR A 170 -6.07 -13.45 -3.30
CA THR A 170 -4.89 -12.86 -2.71
C THR A 170 -4.21 -11.92 -3.70
N TYR A 171 -3.19 -11.19 -3.26
CA TYR A 171 -2.43 -10.33 -4.18
C TYR A 171 -1.63 -11.11 -5.20
N ASP A 172 -1.53 -10.57 -6.42
CA ASP A 172 -0.48 -10.92 -7.37
C ASP A 172 0.82 -10.25 -6.96
N VAL A 173 1.68 -10.99 -6.30
CA VAL A 173 2.96 -10.44 -5.76
C VAL A 173 3.94 -10.02 -6.86
N ARG A 174 3.68 -10.36 -8.12
CA ARG A 174 4.52 -9.96 -9.26
C ARG A 174 4.29 -8.48 -9.61
N SER A 175 3.07 -8.00 -9.44
CA SER A 175 2.62 -6.65 -9.81
C SER A 175 2.29 -5.76 -8.61
N SER A 176 1.75 -6.34 -7.51
CA SER A 176 1.42 -5.61 -6.29
C SER A 176 2.62 -5.50 -5.36
N GLY A 177 3.15 -4.30 -5.15
CA GLY A 177 4.25 -4.08 -4.20
C GLY A 177 3.83 -4.32 -2.76
N LEU A 178 2.60 -3.93 -2.35
CA LEU A 178 2.07 -4.26 -1.03
C LEU A 178 1.90 -5.78 -0.86
N GLY A 179 1.35 -6.44 -1.87
CA GLY A 179 1.21 -7.90 -1.88
C GLY A 179 2.56 -8.61 -1.73
N TYR A 180 3.60 -8.12 -2.43
CA TYR A 180 4.96 -8.62 -2.30
C TYR A 180 5.54 -8.39 -0.90
N LEU A 181 5.34 -7.20 -0.32
CA LEU A 181 5.75 -6.90 1.05
C LEU A 181 5.11 -7.89 2.04
N PHE A 182 3.79 -8.03 2.04
CA PHE A 182 3.09 -8.94 2.95
C PHE A 182 3.53 -10.40 2.77
N ALA A 183 3.63 -10.87 1.54
CA ALA A 183 4.07 -12.22 1.22
C ALA A 183 5.46 -12.52 1.78
N THR A 184 6.42 -11.61 1.60
CA THR A 184 7.78 -11.77 2.11
C THR A 184 7.85 -11.72 3.64
N GLN A 185 7.01 -10.90 4.29
CA GLN A 185 6.95 -10.85 5.76
C GLN A 185 6.30 -12.12 6.33
N ASP A 186 5.22 -12.61 5.72
CA ASP A 186 4.57 -13.85 6.14
C ASP A 186 5.50 -15.06 5.97
N ALA A 187 6.19 -15.17 4.85
CA ALA A 187 7.17 -16.24 4.60
C ALA A 187 8.34 -16.23 5.59
N ARG A 188 8.73 -15.05 6.10
CA ARG A 188 9.74 -14.94 7.17
C ARG A 188 9.21 -15.31 8.55
N SER A 189 7.90 -15.11 8.76
CA SER A 189 7.26 -15.29 10.06
C SER A 189 6.87 -16.75 10.30
N SER A 190 6.49 -17.49 9.24
CA SER A 190 6.02 -18.88 9.40
C SER A 190 6.03 -19.67 8.09
N ASP A 191 6.48 -20.93 8.17
CA ASP A 191 6.36 -21.90 7.07
C ASP A 191 4.89 -22.20 6.70
N THR A 192 3.95 -21.84 7.55
CA THR A 192 2.50 -21.96 7.26
C THR A 192 2.10 -21.12 6.06
N TYR A 193 2.81 -20.03 5.77
CA TYR A 193 2.59 -19.21 4.58
C TYR A 193 2.69 -20.04 3.29
N TRP A 194 3.76 -20.80 3.10
CA TRP A 194 3.96 -21.62 1.89
C TRP A 194 2.89 -22.68 1.75
N ARG A 195 2.52 -23.36 2.85
CA ARG A 195 1.44 -24.34 2.85
C ARG A 195 0.08 -23.74 2.49
N LEU A 196 -0.19 -22.50 2.96
CA LEU A 196 -1.42 -21.78 2.59
C LEU A 196 -1.39 -21.38 1.11
N THR A 197 -0.26 -20.90 0.61
CA THR A 197 -0.08 -20.52 -0.80
C THR A 197 -0.31 -21.72 -1.72
N GLU A 198 0.24 -22.92 -1.39
CA GLU A 198 -0.01 -24.15 -2.13
C GLU A 198 -1.49 -24.55 -2.13
N VAL A 199 -2.18 -24.41 -0.99
CA VAL A 199 -3.62 -24.71 -0.90
C VAL A 199 -4.43 -23.73 -1.73
N MET A 200 -4.11 -22.44 -1.68
CA MET A 200 -4.75 -21.42 -2.52
C MET A 200 -4.53 -21.73 -4.01
N GLY A 201 -3.29 -22.10 -4.39
CA GLY A 201 -2.97 -22.50 -5.76
C GLY A 201 -3.78 -23.70 -6.22
N SER A 202 -3.85 -24.77 -5.42
CA SER A 202 -4.63 -25.98 -5.74
C SER A 202 -6.13 -25.73 -5.91
N LEU A 203 -6.64 -24.64 -5.31
CA LEU A 203 -8.03 -24.17 -5.45
C LEU A 203 -8.22 -23.18 -6.60
N GLY A 204 -7.18 -22.85 -7.37
CA GLY A 204 -7.27 -21.87 -8.45
C GLY A 204 -7.52 -20.47 -7.94
N ALA A 205 -6.67 -20.00 -7.01
CA ALA A 205 -6.80 -18.68 -6.39
C ALA A 205 -6.90 -17.55 -7.43
N GLN A 206 -7.76 -16.58 -7.13
CA GLN A 206 -7.86 -15.34 -7.90
C GLN A 206 -6.79 -14.35 -7.45
N LEU A 207 -6.07 -13.74 -8.40
CA LEU A 207 -4.96 -12.84 -8.12
C LEU A 207 -5.38 -11.39 -8.37
N TYR A 208 -5.10 -10.51 -7.41
CA TYR A 208 -5.55 -9.12 -7.40
C TYR A 208 -4.38 -8.13 -7.25
N CYS A 209 -4.56 -6.91 -7.75
CA CYS A 209 -3.66 -5.80 -7.45
C CYS A 209 -3.91 -5.21 -6.07
N CYS A 210 -5.18 -5.16 -5.66
CA CYS A 210 -5.66 -4.18 -4.69
C CYS A 210 -6.60 -4.79 -3.65
N SER A 211 -6.62 -4.22 -2.43
CA SER A 211 -7.53 -4.62 -1.35
C SER A 211 -8.99 -4.36 -1.69
N SER A 212 -9.29 -3.20 -2.30
CA SER A 212 -10.65 -2.77 -2.62
C SER A 212 -11.37 -3.78 -3.49
N ASP A 213 -10.72 -4.28 -4.54
CA ASP A 213 -11.29 -5.26 -5.47
C ASP A 213 -11.56 -6.60 -4.76
N MET A 214 -10.63 -7.05 -3.91
CA MET A 214 -10.83 -8.27 -3.12
C MET A 214 -12.01 -8.14 -2.16
N ILE A 215 -12.16 -7.00 -1.47
CA ILE A 215 -13.26 -6.73 -0.54
C ILE A 215 -14.59 -6.72 -1.30
N GLU A 216 -14.64 -6.06 -2.44
CA GLU A 216 -15.85 -6.02 -3.28
C GLU A 216 -16.25 -7.43 -3.74
N ASP A 217 -15.28 -8.24 -4.17
CA ASP A 217 -15.55 -9.60 -4.62
C ASP A 217 -15.96 -10.55 -3.48
N VAL A 218 -15.47 -10.33 -2.25
CA VAL A 218 -16.01 -11.03 -1.07
C VAL A 218 -17.43 -10.60 -0.78
N SER A 219 -17.73 -9.30 -0.84
CA SER A 219 -19.04 -8.75 -0.52
C SER A 219 -20.14 -9.24 -1.46
N THR A 220 -19.81 -9.36 -2.74
CA THR A 220 -20.70 -9.87 -3.78
C THR A 220 -20.76 -11.42 -3.83
N GLY A 221 -19.92 -12.10 -3.05
CA GLY A 221 -19.82 -13.56 -3.00
C GLY A 221 -19.10 -14.17 -4.22
N ARG A 222 -18.42 -13.37 -5.04
CA ARG A 222 -17.58 -13.85 -6.16
C ARG A 222 -16.44 -14.69 -5.62
N ILE A 223 -15.77 -14.20 -4.57
CA ILE A 223 -14.85 -15.01 -3.76
C ILE A 223 -15.40 -15.20 -2.34
N ALA A 224 -14.94 -16.23 -1.67
CA ALA A 224 -15.36 -16.58 -0.31
C ALA A 224 -14.36 -16.09 0.74
N VAL A 225 -13.10 -15.95 0.35
CA VAL A 225 -11.97 -15.59 1.21
C VAL A 225 -11.05 -14.64 0.44
N ALA A 226 -10.63 -13.56 1.08
CA ALA A 226 -9.53 -12.71 0.64
C ALA A 226 -8.42 -12.72 1.71
N TYR A 227 -7.19 -13.07 1.31
CA TYR A 227 -6.04 -13.19 2.19
C TYR A 227 -5.10 -12.00 2.09
N ASN A 228 -4.64 -11.50 3.23
CA ASN A 228 -3.73 -10.34 3.37
C ASN A 228 -4.32 -9.00 2.90
N VAL A 229 -5.62 -8.80 3.08
CA VAL A 229 -6.29 -7.53 2.79
C VAL A 229 -5.91 -6.49 3.85
N LEU A 230 -5.82 -5.22 3.47
CA LEU A 230 -5.74 -4.11 4.43
C LEU A 230 -7.01 -4.06 5.29
N GLY A 231 -6.87 -4.31 6.59
CA GLY A 231 -8.00 -4.34 7.52
C GLY A 231 -8.75 -3.01 7.61
N SER A 232 -8.04 -1.88 7.49
CA SER A 232 -8.61 -0.53 7.45
C SER A 232 -9.57 -0.32 6.29
N TYR A 233 -9.25 -0.85 5.11
CA TYR A 233 -10.11 -0.77 3.91
C TYR A 233 -11.41 -1.54 4.10
N ALA A 234 -11.34 -2.72 4.70
CA ALA A 234 -12.54 -3.49 5.01
C ALA A 234 -13.37 -2.85 6.13
N ALA A 235 -12.71 -2.29 7.16
CA ALA A 235 -13.37 -1.60 8.27
C ALA A 235 -14.03 -0.28 7.84
N ALA A 236 -13.48 0.43 6.85
CA ALA A 236 -14.06 1.64 6.29
C ALA A 236 -15.37 1.37 5.51
N ARG A 237 -15.60 0.14 5.04
CA ARG A 237 -16.78 -0.29 4.30
C ARG A 237 -17.89 -0.77 5.26
N VAL A 238 -18.36 0.14 6.12
CA VAL A 238 -19.37 -0.15 7.17
C VAL A 238 -20.67 -0.72 6.56
N GLU A 239 -21.03 -0.29 5.35
CA GLU A 239 -22.19 -0.77 4.60
C GLU A 239 -22.11 -2.27 4.25
N LEU A 240 -20.92 -2.86 4.27
CA LEU A 240 -20.69 -4.29 3.98
C LEU A 240 -20.70 -5.18 5.23
N GLY A 241 -20.97 -4.63 6.42
CA GLY A 241 -20.80 -5.33 7.70
C GLY A 241 -21.57 -6.67 7.86
N GLU A 242 -22.64 -6.88 7.07
CA GLU A 242 -23.34 -8.17 7.02
C GLU A 242 -22.83 -9.12 5.93
N THR A 243 -22.14 -8.59 4.93
CA THR A 243 -21.66 -9.35 3.76
C THR A 243 -20.20 -9.77 3.84
N ILE A 244 -19.43 -9.12 4.71
CA ILE A 244 -18.02 -9.44 4.96
C ILE A 244 -17.76 -9.60 6.47
N ARG A 245 -16.74 -10.40 6.80
CA ARG A 245 -16.19 -10.51 8.16
C ARG A 245 -14.68 -10.38 8.12
N ILE A 246 -14.16 -9.47 8.93
CA ILE A 246 -12.72 -9.22 9.08
C ILE A 246 -12.19 -10.13 10.19
N ILE A 247 -11.06 -10.76 9.94
CA ILE A 247 -10.36 -11.65 10.87
C ILE A 247 -8.89 -11.22 10.92
N GLU A 248 -8.42 -10.84 12.08
CA GLU A 248 -7.00 -10.68 12.37
C GLU A 248 -6.46 -12.00 12.89
N PRO A 249 -5.58 -12.69 12.15
CA PRO A 249 -5.15 -14.03 12.54
C PRO A 249 -4.41 -14.04 13.88
N SER A 250 -4.85 -14.89 14.83
CA SER A 250 -4.29 -14.96 16.18
C SER A 250 -2.94 -15.69 16.27
N ASP A 251 -2.55 -16.43 15.23
CA ASP A 251 -1.19 -17.00 15.11
C ASP A 251 -0.13 -15.91 14.90
N PHE A 252 -0.37 -14.97 14.02
CA PHE A 252 0.27 -13.67 13.92
C PHE A 252 -0.47 -12.76 12.95
N THR A 253 -0.47 -11.45 13.22
CA THR A 253 -1.00 -10.41 12.33
C THR A 253 0.13 -9.45 11.96
N THR A 254 0.43 -9.39 10.67
CA THR A 254 1.42 -8.45 10.14
C THR A 254 0.82 -7.04 10.16
N LEU A 255 1.55 -6.09 10.78
CA LEU A 255 1.19 -4.67 10.78
C LEU A 255 2.16 -3.91 9.87
N MET A 256 1.63 -3.20 8.88
CA MET A 256 2.41 -2.29 8.05
C MET A 256 2.17 -0.84 8.45
N LEU A 257 3.14 0.01 8.14
CA LEU A 257 3.04 1.47 8.31
C LEU A 257 2.89 2.11 6.91
N ARG A 258 1.80 2.82 6.69
CA ARG A 258 1.72 3.68 5.49
C ARG A 258 2.67 4.84 5.68
N SER A 259 3.48 5.12 4.68
CA SER A 259 4.56 6.09 4.78
C SER A 259 4.53 7.10 3.64
N ALA A 260 5.11 8.27 3.91
CA ALA A 260 5.26 9.37 2.97
C ALA A 260 6.72 9.79 2.83
N LEU A 261 7.09 10.30 1.65
CA LEU A 261 8.38 10.92 1.37
C LEU A 261 8.22 12.12 0.45
N ILE A 262 9.20 13.03 0.44
CA ILE A 262 9.31 14.15 -0.49
C ILE A 262 10.27 13.72 -1.61
N PRO A 263 9.81 13.59 -2.88
CA PRO A 263 10.70 13.25 -3.98
C PRO A 263 11.73 14.35 -4.25
N VAL A 264 12.92 13.98 -4.74
CA VAL A 264 13.94 14.98 -5.20
C VAL A 264 13.45 15.82 -6.36
N SER A 265 12.45 15.35 -7.12
CA SER A 265 11.80 16.05 -8.22
C SER A 265 10.68 17.01 -7.77
N ALA A 266 10.43 17.13 -6.46
CA ALA A 266 9.37 17.98 -5.91
C ALA A 266 9.55 19.44 -6.36
N ALA A 267 8.49 20.03 -6.90
CA ALA A 267 8.46 21.45 -7.25
C ALA A 267 8.26 22.34 -6.00
N ARG A 268 7.59 21.80 -5.00
CA ARG A 268 7.21 22.48 -3.75
C ARG A 268 7.57 21.65 -2.51
N PRO A 269 8.86 21.37 -2.26
CA PRO A 269 9.28 20.53 -1.13
C PRO A 269 8.86 21.11 0.22
N ASP A 270 8.75 22.42 0.34
CA ASP A 270 8.23 23.14 1.52
C ASP A 270 6.76 22.82 1.82
N LEU A 271 5.94 22.69 0.79
CA LEU A 271 4.55 22.24 0.92
C LEU A 271 4.47 20.75 1.23
N GLY A 272 5.32 19.96 0.58
CA GLY A 272 5.45 18.54 0.87
C GLY A 272 5.77 18.27 2.34
N GLY A 273 6.74 19.00 2.90
CA GLY A 273 7.10 18.92 4.32
C GLY A 273 5.93 19.26 5.24
N ARG A 274 5.23 20.36 4.98
CA ARG A 274 4.03 20.73 5.78
C ARG A 274 2.91 19.69 5.71
N PHE A 275 2.75 19.03 4.56
CA PHE A 275 1.76 17.98 4.42
C PHE A 275 2.17 16.72 5.20
N ILE A 276 3.45 16.35 5.17
CA ILE A 276 3.99 15.25 5.97
C ILE A 276 3.83 15.53 7.46
N ASP A 277 4.16 16.74 7.93
CA ASP A 277 3.96 17.13 9.34
C ASP A 277 2.50 17.00 9.76
N TYR A 278 1.58 17.41 8.87
CA TYR A 278 0.15 17.23 9.10
C TYR A 278 -0.26 15.76 9.20
N LEU A 279 0.21 14.92 8.28
CA LEU A 279 -0.08 13.47 8.30
C LEU A 279 0.47 12.79 9.56
N ILE A 280 1.67 13.16 9.99
CA ILE A 280 2.28 12.66 11.23
C ILE A 280 1.41 13.08 12.43
N ALA A 281 1.05 14.35 12.53
CA ALA A 281 0.23 14.84 13.63
C ALA A 281 -1.13 14.12 13.70
N ALA A 282 -1.77 13.89 12.56
CA ALA A 282 -3.02 13.14 12.47
C ALA A 282 -2.85 11.68 12.90
N GLY A 283 -1.83 11.00 12.41
CA GLY A 283 -1.64 9.56 12.62
C GLY A 283 -1.09 9.18 13.99
N TRP A 284 -0.31 10.04 14.64
CA TRP A 284 0.30 9.72 15.94
C TRP A 284 -0.46 10.30 17.14
N ASN A 285 -1.18 11.39 16.95
CA ASN A 285 -1.91 12.06 18.03
C ASN A 285 -3.41 11.79 18.01
N GLY A 286 -3.89 10.93 17.11
CA GLY A 286 -5.30 10.59 16.98
C GLY A 286 -6.17 11.75 16.49
N GLY A 287 -5.71 12.47 15.46
CA GLY A 287 -6.33 13.61 14.77
C GLY A 287 -7.51 14.31 15.45
N GLU A 288 -7.51 15.62 15.53
CA GLU A 288 -8.55 16.41 16.23
C GLU A 288 -10.00 16.15 15.74
N SER A 289 -10.17 15.47 14.60
CA SER A 289 -11.48 15.35 13.95
C SER A 289 -12.21 14.01 14.17
N GLY A 290 -11.59 12.98 14.73
CA GLY A 290 -12.27 11.69 14.98
C GLY A 290 -12.83 10.97 13.74
N ASN A 291 -12.61 11.52 12.54
CA ASN A 291 -13.10 11.03 11.24
C ASN A 291 -11.97 10.53 10.35
N ASP A 292 -10.84 10.20 10.93
CA ASP A 292 -9.71 9.68 10.16
C ASP A 292 -10.01 8.24 9.72
N PRO A 293 -10.00 7.93 8.42
CA PRO A 293 -10.33 6.60 7.92
C PRO A 293 -9.22 5.58 8.20
N PHE A 294 -8.04 6.04 8.59
CA PHE A 294 -6.90 5.18 8.87
C PHE A 294 -6.64 5.08 10.37
N PRO A 295 -6.31 3.86 10.87
CA PRO A 295 -5.97 3.67 12.27
C PRO A 295 -4.74 4.49 12.66
N PRO A 296 -4.73 5.11 13.84
CA PRO A 296 -3.54 5.75 14.37
C PRO A 296 -2.46 4.71 14.67
N ILE A 297 -1.21 5.15 14.72
CA ILE A 297 -0.10 4.29 15.10
C ILE A 297 -0.15 4.05 16.62
N ASP A 298 -0.16 2.77 16.99
CA ASP A 298 -0.03 2.33 18.38
C ASP A 298 1.45 1.97 18.67
N PRO A 299 2.20 2.80 19.39
CA PRO A 299 3.59 2.50 19.73
C PRO A 299 3.75 1.23 20.57
N ASP A 300 2.73 0.85 21.35
CA ASP A 300 2.75 -0.32 22.22
C ASP A 300 2.63 -1.64 21.43
N ALA A 301 2.22 -1.58 20.17
CA ALA A 301 2.24 -2.74 19.28
C ALA A 301 3.68 -3.17 18.87
N PHE A 302 4.68 -2.29 19.00
CA PHE A 302 6.03 -2.49 18.44
C PHE A 302 7.02 -3.30 19.30
N PRO A 303 6.86 -3.55 20.60
CA PRO A 303 7.64 -4.57 21.27
C PRO A 303 7.40 -6.00 20.77
N GLY A 304 6.20 -6.29 20.22
CA GLY A 304 5.92 -7.54 19.52
C GLY A 304 5.75 -8.77 20.43
N ASP A 305 5.35 -8.58 21.69
CA ASP A 305 5.15 -9.67 22.67
C ASP A 305 3.79 -10.39 22.53
N ASN A 306 2.99 -9.98 21.57
CA ASN A 306 1.66 -10.55 21.26
C ASN A 306 1.65 -11.18 19.85
N ALA A 307 0.48 -11.44 19.30
CA ALA A 307 0.32 -11.95 17.93
C ALA A 307 0.72 -10.92 16.85
N LEU A 308 0.88 -9.63 17.21
CA LEU A 308 1.20 -8.58 16.26
C LEU A 308 2.67 -8.67 15.79
N ARG A 309 2.88 -8.47 14.49
CA ARG A 309 4.20 -8.48 13.83
C ARG A 309 4.38 -7.18 13.05
N PRO A 310 4.73 -6.08 13.75
CA PRO A 310 4.92 -4.80 13.11
C PRO A 310 6.15 -4.78 12.20
N ILE A 311 5.96 -4.30 10.99
CA ILE A 311 7.04 -4.03 10.05
C ILE A 311 7.64 -2.68 10.42
N ARG A 312 8.96 -2.65 10.66
CA ARG A 312 9.70 -1.42 10.99
C ARG A 312 10.30 -0.82 9.73
N LEU A 313 10.27 0.50 9.62
CA LEU A 313 11.07 1.19 8.60
C LEU A 313 12.56 0.92 8.84
N GLY A 314 13.29 0.62 7.78
CA GLY A 314 14.73 0.37 7.90
C GLY A 314 15.33 -0.53 6.81
N PRO A 315 16.64 -0.75 6.85
CA PRO A 315 17.37 -1.46 5.80
C PRO A 315 16.98 -2.94 5.65
N GLY A 316 16.35 -3.53 6.67
CA GLY A 316 15.84 -4.91 6.61
C GLY A 316 14.78 -5.12 5.53
N LEU A 317 14.07 -4.05 5.14
CA LEU A 317 13.08 -4.07 4.05
C LEU A 317 13.71 -4.25 2.66
N LEU A 318 14.97 -3.86 2.50
CA LEU A 318 15.68 -3.96 1.21
C LEU A 318 16.11 -5.40 0.87
N VAL A 319 16.10 -6.31 1.83
CA VAL A 319 16.64 -7.68 1.68
C VAL A 319 15.94 -8.45 0.56
N PHE A 320 14.59 -8.36 0.49
CA PHE A 320 13.81 -9.05 -0.53
C PHE A 320 13.67 -8.26 -1.84
N LEU A 321 14.17 -7.02 -1.87
CA LEU A 321 14.30 -6.21 -3.10
C LEU A 321 15.65 -6.44 -3.81
N ASP A 322 16.60 -7.17 -3.19
CA ASP A 322 17.78 -7.69 -3.90
C ASP A 322 17.33 -8.55 -5.09
N ARG A 323 17.94 -8.33 -6.24
CA ARG A 323 17.50 -8.92 -7.50
C ARG A 323 17.42 -10.45 -7.45
N LEU A 324 18.41 -11.11 -6.84
CA LEU A 324 18.46 -12.59 -6.80
C LEU A 324 17.44 -13.12 -5.81
N LYS A 325 17.32 -12.51 -4.62
CA LYS A 325 16.32 -12.90 -3.63
C LYS A 325 14.90 -12.69 -4.12
N ARG A 326 14.66 -11.56 -4.79
CA ARG A 326 13.35 -11.26 -5.38
C ARG A 326 12.99 -12.30 -6.45
N GLN A 327 13.92 -12.60 -7.35
CA GLN A 327 13.69 -13.59 -8.39
C GLN A 327 13.40 -14.97 -7.78
N GLN A 328 14.21 -15.43 -6.83
CA GLN A 328 14.00 -16.72 -6.15
C GLN A 328 12.65 -16.76 -5.45
N PHE A 329 12.28 -15.70 -4.71
CA PHE A 329 10.99 -15.66 -4.03
C PHE A 329 9.82 -15.73 -5.01
N LEU A 330 9.89 -15.00 -6.12
CA LEU A 330 8.84 -15.03 -7.15
C LEU A 330 8.73 -16.39 -7.81
N GLU A 331 9.83 -17.05 -8.12
CA GLU A 331 9.83 -18.42 -8.69
C GLU A 331 9.20 -19.42 -7.71
N GLU A 332 9.55 -19.38 -6.43
CA GLU A 332 8.95 -20.22 -5.39
C GLU A 332 7.44 -19.95 -5.23
N TRP A 333 7.05 -18.68 -5.23
CA TRP A 333 5.66 -18.27 -5.10
C TRP A 333 4.83 -18.70 -6.33
N GLU A 334 5.34 -18.47 -7.54
CA GLU A 334 4.68 -18.90 -8.77
C GLU A 334 4.47 -20.42 -8.81
N ASN A 335 5.47 -21.19 -8.42
CA ASN A 335 5.36 -22.66 -8.33
C ASN A 335 4.32 -23.11 -7.31
N ALA A 336 4.08 -22.35 -6.24
CA ALA A 336 3.08 -22.67 -5.23
C ALA A 336 1.65 -22.24 -5.63
N ILE A 337 1.48 -21.10 -6.31
CA ILE A 337 0.17 -20.49 -6.56
C ILE A 337 -0.39 -20.80 -7.95
N LEU A 338 0.46 -21.01 -8.97
CA LEU A 338 0.07 -21.27 -10.36
C LEU A 338 0.17 -22.77 -10.66
N GLN A 339 -0.73 -23.57 -10.07
CA GLN A 339 -0.77 -25.03 -10.25
C GLN A 339 -1.69 -25.46 -11.39
#